data_6d7a382e15d95bf2fa28fe8c8be6de84
#
_entry.id   6d7a382e15d95bf2fa28fe8c8be6de84
#
_cell.length_a   1.000
_cell.length_b   1.000
_cell.length_c   1.000
_cell.angle_alpha   90.00
_cell.angle_beta   90.00
_cell.angle_gamma   90.00
#
_symmetry.space_group_name_H-M   'P 1'
#
loop_
_entity.id
_entity.type
_entity.pdbx_description
1 polymer ?
#
loop_
_entity_poly.entity_id
_entity_poly.type
_entity_poly.pdbx_seq_one_letter_code
_entity_poly.pdbx_strand_id
1 'polypeptide(L)'
;MIRTSTQLKDLVRNLAKSTGIPNYILIRRYMMERFLERLSQTEYRDAFILKGGMLISDMVGIQARATKDMDTAVSGLPLTIQNMEQIIREIISINLGDQVTFHLVGISPIMDELEYEGLRVGIETHLDKMITHLKIDVSTGDAITPQAITYNYGFMFEDRTIQIKAYPIETVPAEKIETMISRADTNTRMRDFYDMHILLKTHYDEIDNDSLRNALNATSRQRGTTDSLSGAELVLKTLENSPRMAELWQKYQVFNSYAKGLTWDAVTLSVRELCLMSGLEVNKLSIRKALNMLTEESRRKEERHSNKETPERQSGKEH
;
A
#
# COMPACT_ATOMS: atom_id res chain seq x y z
N MET A 1 9.40 23.76 5.51
CA MET A 1 9.78 23.35 4.12
C MET A 1 11.28 23.09 4.08
N ILE A 2 11.69 21.90 3.63
CA ILE A 2 13.10 21.49 3.47
C ILE A 2 13.67 22.18 2.23
N ARG A 3 14.86 22.78 2.35
CA ARG A 3 15.50 23.54 1.26
C ARG A 3 16.84 22.98 0.81
N THR A 4 17.44 22.07 1.58
CA THR A 4 18.76 21.50 1.27
C THR A 4 18.76 19.98 1.38
N SER A 5 19.61 19.35 0.58
CA SER A 5 19.80 17.89 0.64
C SER A 5 20.34 17.42 1.99
N THR A 6 21.12 18.26 2.68
CA THR A 6 21.63 17.96 4.04
C THR A 6 20.49 17.88 5.06
N GLN A 7 19.60 18.88 5.06
CA GLN A 7 18.41 18.87 5.94
C GLN A 7 17.56 17.61 5.70
N LEU A 8 17.29 17.27 4.43
CA LEU A 8 16.53 16.06 4.08
C LEU A 8 17.24 14.80 4.58
N LYS A 9 18.55 14.68 4.36
CA LYS A 9 19.33 13.51 4.80
C LYS A 9 19.29 13.31 6.31
N ASP A 10 19.33 14.39 7.08
CA ASP A 10 19.31 14.30 8.55
C ASP A 10 17.94 13.86 9.07
N LEU A 11 16.84 14.42 8.54
CA LEU A 11 15.47 13.99 8.85
C LEU A 11 15.24 12.52 8.46
N VAL A 12 15.64 12.15 7.25
CA VAL A 12 15.55 10.77 6.75
C VAL A 12 16.34 9.80 7.62
N ARG A 13 17.57 10.16 8.03
CA ARG A 13 18.39 9.31 8.89
C ARG A 13 17.72 9.06 10.26
N ASN A 14 17.11 10.09 10.84
CA ASN A 14 16.41 9.97 12.11
C ASN A 14 15.19 9.06 11.98
N LEU A 15 14.37 9.26 10.94
CA LEU A 15 13.20 8.43 10.68
C LEU A 15 13.59 6.98 10.34
N ALA A 16 14.65 6.78 9.56
CA ALA A 16 15.15 5.44 9.22
C ALA A 16 15.61 4.67 10.47
N LYS A 17 16.26 5.34 11.44
CA LYS A 17 16.67 4.72 12.71
C LYS A 17 15.48 4.25 13.55
N SER A 18 14.40 5.03 13.58
CA SER A 18 13.20 4.69 14.37
C SER A 18 12.31 3.65 13.71
N THR A 19 12.28 3.60 12.36
CA THR A 19 11.35 2.75 11.60
C THR A 19 12.00 1.51 10.97
N GLY A 20 13.33 1.51 10.81
CA GLY A 20 14.03 0.49 10.04
C GLY A 20 13.84 0.59 8.52
N ILE A 21 13.17 1.64 8.02
CA ILE A 21 12.95 1.85 6.59
C ILE A 21 14.24 2.38 5.95
N PRO A 22 14.70 1.80 4.82
CA PRO A 22 15.90 2.28 4.13
C PRO A 22 15.80 3.75 3.70
N ASN A 23 16.89 4.51 3.90
CA ASN A 23 16.94 5.95 3.58
C ASN A 23 16.47 6.28 2.16
N TYR A 24 16.83 5.47 1.17
CA TYR A 24 16.46 5.73 -0.23
C TYR A 24 14.94 5.65 -0.46
N ILE A 25 14.22 4.84 0.30
CA ILE A 25 12.75 4.77 0.25
C ILE A 25 12.14 6.06 0.79
N LEU A 26 12.63 6.56 1.92
CA LEU A 26 12.17 7.80 2.53
C LEU A 26 12.47 9.02 1.66
N ILE A 27 13.65 9.05 1.02
CA ILE A 27 13.99 10.11 0.06
C ILE A 27 13.03 10.08 -1.14
N ARG A 28 12.76 8.90 -1.71
CA ARG A 28 11.79 8.77 -2.80
C ARG A 28 10.40 9.23 -2.39
N ARG A 29 9.93 8.81 -1.19
CA ARG A 29 8.65 9.26 -0.64
C ARG A 29 8.58 10.78 -0.59
N TYR A 30 9.59 11.45 -0.05
CA TYR A 30 9.65 12.91 0.00
C TYR A 30 9.55 13.53 -1.40
N MET A 31 10.28 13.00 -2.37
CA MET A 31 10.23 13.52 -3.75
C MET A 31 8.87 13.27 -4.43
N MET A 32 8.23 12.12 -4.16
CA MET A 32 6.85 11.85 -4.62
C MET A 32 5.84 12.82 -4.00
N GLU A 33 6.00 13.16 -2.72
CA GLU A 33 5.17 14.19 -2.05
C GLU A 33 5.33 15.57 -2.70
N ARG A 34 6.55 15.95 -3.09
CA ARG A 34 6.78 17.21 -3.82
C ARG A 34 6.12 17.20 -5.20
N PHE A 35 6.07 16.05 -5.85
CA PHE A 35 5.33 15.89 -7.11
C PHE A 35 3.81 16.02 -6.89
N LEU A 36 3.24 15.32 -5.90
CA LEU A 36 1.82 15.43 -5.56
C LEU A 36 1.40 16.86 -5.21
N GLU A 37 2.26 17.59 -4.52
CA GLU A 37 1.99 18.99 -4.19
C GLU A 37 1.91 19.86 -5.44
N ARG A 38 2.78 19.65 -6.43
CA ARG A 38 2.70 20.34 -7.71
C ARG A 38 1.43 19.97 -8.46
N LEU A 39 1.12 18.68 -8.55
CA LEU A 39 -0.11 18.19 -9.15
C LEU A 39 -1.35 18.86 -8.52
N SER A 40 -1.40 18.99 -7.19
CA SER A 40 -2.53 19.61 -6.47
C SER A 40 -2.78 21.08 -6.82
N GLN A 41 -1.81 21.75 -7.44
CA GLN A 41 -1.92 23.14 -7.86
C GLN A 41 -2.22 23.32 -9.36
N THR A 42 -2.40 22.22 -10.09
CA THR A 42 -2.76 22.24 -11.51
C THR A 42 -4.24 21.97 -11.72
N GLU A 43 -4.74 22.24 -12.92
CA GLU A 43 -6.07 21.85 -13.36
C GLU A 43 -6.28 20.32 -13.41
N TYR A 44 -5.16 19.55 -13.47
CA TYR A 44 -5.19 18.09 -13.50
C TYR A 44 -5.40 17.44 -12.14
N ARG A 45 -5.46 18.23 -11.05
CA ARG A 45 -5.63 17.74 -9.67
C ARG A 45 -6.79 16.75 -9.53
N ASP A 46 -7.91 17.03 -10.15
CA ASP A 46 -9.13 16.21 -10.02
C ASP A 46 -9.17 15.05 -11.03
N ALA A 47 -8.28 15.06 -12.02
CA ALA A 47 -8.15 14.00 -13.02
C ALA A 47 -7.20 12.87 -12.58
N PHE A 48 -6.18 13.16 -11.75
CA PHE A 48 -5.28 12.16 -11.20
C PHE A 48 -5.79 11.64 -9.87
N ILE A 49 -5.92 10.34 -9.76
CA ILE A 49 -6.51 9.66 -8.60
C ILE A 49 -5.43 8.77 -7.99
N LEU A 50 -4.96 9.13 -6.79
CA LEU A 50 -3.92 8.36 -6.08
C LEU A 50 -4.46 7.00 -5.68
N LYS A 51 -3.66 5.94 -5.90
CA LYS A 51 -3.98 4.57 -5.53
C LYS A 51 -2.74 3.82 -5.04
N GLY A 52 -2.88 2.54 -4.81
CA GLY A 52 -1.76 1.63 -4.54
C GLY A 52 -0.98 1.93 -3.28
N GLY A 53 0.31 1.63 -3.34
CA GLY A 53 1.17 1.62 -2.16
C GLY A 53 1.35 2.97 -1.47
N MET A 54 1.31 4.08 -2.21
CA MET A 54 1.49 5.42 -1.64
C MET A 54 0.27 5.87 -0.85
N LEU A 55 -0.93 5.58 -1.35
CA LEU A 55 -2.18 5.83 -0.63
C LEU A 55 -2.27 4.99 0.63
N ILE A 56 -2.02 3.68 0.54
CA ILE A 56 -2.04 2.78 1.71
C ILE A 56 -1.03 3.25 2.76
N SER A 57 0.19 3.61 2.33
CA SER A 57 1.24 4.11 3.24
C SER A 57 0.85 5.39 3.97
N ASP A 58 0.02 6.24 3.38
CA ASP A 58 -0.51 7.43 4.05
C ASP A 58 -1.62 7.07 5.04
N MET A 59 -2.55 6.20 4.65
CA MET A 59 -3.64 5.73 5.51
C MET A 59 -3.14 5.06 6.79
N VAL A 60 -2.22 4.08 6.67
CA VAL A 60 -1.77 3.25 7.79
C VAL A 60 -0.50 3.78 8.48
N GLY A 61 0.10 4.82 7.94
CA GLY A 61 1.38 5.38 8.39
C GLY A 61 2.59 4.70 7.76
N ILE A 62 3.63 5.50 7.47
CA ILE A 62 4.84 5.04 6.78
C ILE A 62 5.59 3.93 7.53
N GLN A 63 5.48 3.89 8.87
CA GLN A 63 6.11 2.86 9.70
C GLN A 63 5.47 1.49 9.46
N ALA A 64 4.17 1.46 9.20
CA ALA A 64 3.43 0.23 8.91
C ALA A 64 3.56 -0.18 7.44
N ARG A 65 3.79 0.76 6.53
CA ARG A 65 3.84 0.46 5.09
C ARG A 65 4.69 1.47 4.34
N ALA A 66 5.78 1.02 3.75
CA ALA A 66 6.63 1.86 2.88
C ALA A 66 6.47 1.47 1.40
N THR A 67 6.60 2.45 0.50
CA THR A 67 6.52 2.24 -0.95
C THR A 67 7.66 2.93 -1.68
N LYS A 68 7.98 2.43 -2.86
CA LYS A 68 9.04 2.96 -3.75
C LYS A 68 8.49 3.71 -4.95
N ASP A 69 7.24 3.44 -5.30
CA ASP A 69 6.63 3.88 -6.54
C ASP A 69 5.30 4.56 -6.23
N MET A 70 4.84 5.42 -7.13
CA MET A 70 3.55 6.07 -7.07
C MET A 70 2.65 5.44 -8.13
N ASP A 71 1.48 5.01 -7.73
CA ASP A 71 0.45 4.47 -8.60
C ASP A 71 -0.71 5.47 -8.66
N THR A 72 -1.15 5.83 -9.86
CA THR A 72 -2.30 6.72 -10.08
C THR A 72 -3.21 6.15 -11.17
N ALA A 73 -4.49 6.44 -11.07
CA ALA A 73 -5.42 6.30 -12.18
C ALA A 73 -5.73 7.69 -12.74
N VAL A 74 -6.05 7.78 -14.03
CA VAL A 74 -6.56 9.02 -14.64
C VAL A 74 -7.99 8.84 -15.11
N SER A 75 -8.79 9.87 -14.89
CA SER A 75 -10.19 9.94 -15.31
C SER A 75 -10.42 11.19 -16.16
N GLY A 76 -11.17 11.03 -17.25
CA GLY A 76 -11.52 12.16 -18.12
C GLY A 76 -10.39 12.69 -19.00
N LEU A 77 -9.23 12.01 -19.05
CA LEU A 77 -8.08 12.37 -19.87
C LEU A 77 -7.71 11.24 -20.83
N PRO A 78 -7.40 11.52 -22.09
CA PRO A 78 -6.84 10.52 -23.00
C PRO A 78 -5.47 10.03 -22.51
N LEU A 79 -5.30 8.72 -22.31
CA LEU A 79 -4.02 8.14 -21.87
C LEU A 79 -3.14 7.84 -23.08
N THR A 80 -2.58 8.87 -23.70
CA THR A 80 -1.58 8.77 -24.76
C THR A 80 -0.23 9.28 -24.26
N ILE A 81 0.88 8.77 -24.82
CA ILE A 81 2.23 9.24 -24.46
C ILE A 81 2.34 10.75 -24.65
N GLN A 82 1.86 11.26 -25.80
CA GLN A 82 1.96 12.68 -26.13
C GLN A 82 1.18 13.57 -25.14
N ASN A 83 -0.07 13.18 -24.81
CA ASN A 83 -0.89 13.94 -23.87
C ASN A 83 -0.28 13.90 -22.46
N MET A 84 0.15 12.72 -22.04
CA MET A 84 0.78 12.56 -20.73
C MET A 84 2.10 13.32 -20.61
N GLU A 85 2.90 13.38 -21.68
CA GLU A 85 4.13 14.17 -21.70
C GLU A 85 3.85 15.65 -21.46
N GLN A 86 2.85 16.21 -22.14
CA GLN A 86 2.43 17.60 -21.95
C GLN A 86 1.99 17.84 -20.50
N ILE A 87 1.08 17.02 -19.97
CA ILE A 87 0.55 17.14 -18.61
C ILE A 87 1.68 17.07 -17.58
N ILE A 88 2.55 16.08 -17.69
CA ILE A 88 3.67 15.93 -16.75
C ILE A 88 4.61 17.12 -16.80
N ARG A 89 4.93 17.65 -17.99
CA ARG A 89 5.76 18.85 -18.13
C ARG A 89 5.12 20.07 -17.46
N GLU A 90 3.82 20.24 -17.56
CA GLU A 90 3.09 21.32 -16.89
C GLU A 90 3.13 21.13 -15.36
N ILE A 91 2.87 19.93 -14.84
CA ILE A 91 2.94 19.64 -13.40
C ILE A 91 4.33 19.95 -12.85
N ILE A 92 5.39 19.43 -13.47
CA ILE A 92 6.76 19.60 -12.96
C ILE A 92 7.33 21.00 -13.15
N SER A 93 6.69 21.85 -13.96
CA SER A 93 7.07 23.26 -14.15
C SER A 93 6.66 24.16 -12.97
N ILE A 94 5.71 23.71 -12.13
CA ILE A 94 5.25 24.47 -10.96
C ILE A 94 6.38 24.68 -9.98
N ASN A 95 6.68 25.93 -9.69
CA ASN A 95 7.71 26.31 -8.72
C ASN A 95 7.08 26.53 -7.33
N LEU A 96 7.40 25.67 -6.38
CA LEU A 96 6.93 25.76 -4.99
C LEU A 96 7.92 26.48 -4.06
N GLY A 97 9.07 26.91 -4.56
CA GLY A 97 10.16 27.49 -3.74
C GLY A 97 10.83 26.49 -2.81
N ASP A 98 10.64 25.19 -3.02
CA ASP A 98 11.17 24.08 -2.21
C ASP A 98 12.57 23.62 -2.67
N GLN A 99 13.13 24.28 -3.65
CA GLN A 99 14.43 23.97 -4.28
C GLN A 99 14.49 22.57 -4.95
N VAL A 100 13.35 21.88 -5.09
CA VAL A 100 13.27 20.61 -5.81
C VAL A 100 12.93 20.88 -7.26
N THR A 101 13.76 20.39 -8.17
CA THR A 101 13.49 20.41 -9.61
C THR A 101 13.24 19.01 -10.15
N PHE A 102 12.44 18.93 -11.21
CA PHE A 102 12.03 17.68 -11.82
C PHE A 102 12.36 17.70 -13.31
N HIS A 103 12.84 16.59 -13.82
CA HIS A 103 13.13 16.40 -15.24
C HIS A 103 12.44 15.12 -15.74
N LEU A 104 11.63 15.25 -16.77
CA LEU A 104 11.01 14.09 -17.41
C LEU A 104 12.09 13.29 -18.16
N VAL A 105 12.29 12.05 -17.76
CA VAL A 105 13.25 11.13 -18.39
C VAL A 105 12.62 10.43 -19.59
N GLY A 106 11.36 10.01 -19.47
CA GLY A 106 10.61 9.39 -20.55
C GLY A 106 9.29 8.80 -20.08
N ILE A 107 8.48 8.42 -21.05
CA ILE A 107 7.19 7.76 -20.85
C ILE A 107 7.16 6.50 -21.72
N SER A 108 6.77 5.38 -21.15
CA SER A 108 6.65 4.10 -21.86
C SER A 108 5.37 3.38 -21.47
N PRO A 109 4.79 2.56 -22.37
CA PRO A 109 3.71 1.67 -22.02
C PRO A 109 4.16 0.69 -20.91
N ILE A 110 3.25 0.37 -19.99
CA ILE A 110 3.47 -0.70 -19.03
C ILE A 110 3.22 -2.02 -19.75
N MET A 111 4.30 -2.82 -19.92
CA MET A 111 4.28 -4.08 -20.66
C MET A 111 3.93 -5.27 -19.77
N ASP A 112 3.69 -5.04 -18.46
CA ASP A 112 3.28 -6.11 -17.58
C ASP A 112 1.91 -6.64 -18.01
N GLU A 113 1.58 -7.89 -17.65
CA GLU A 113 0.31 -8.58 -17.90
C GLU A 113 -0.87 -7.89 -17.16
N LEU A 114 -0.89 -6.57 -17.18
CA LEU A 114 -1.92 -5.77 -16.55
C LEU A 114 -3.13 -5.70 -17.48
N GLU A 115 -4.25 -5.92 -16.90
CA GLU A 115 -5.58 -5.92 -17.49
C GLU A 115 -6.02 -4.56 -18.03
N TYR A 116 -5.17 -3.52 -17.91
CA TYR A 116 -5.44 -2.12 -18.30
C TYR A 116 -4.28 -1.51 -19.05
N GLU A 117 -4.61 -0.62 -19.98
CA GLU A 117 -3.64 0.28 -20.58
C GLU A 117 -3.02 1.17 -19.50
N GLY A 118 -1.70 1.18 -19.44
CA GLY A 118 -0.94 1.97 -18.48
C GLY A 118 0.30 2.59 -19.08
N LEU A 119 0.68 3.74 -18.56
CA LEU A 119 1.92 4.42 -18.90
C LEU A 119 2.81 4.54 -17.66
N ARG A 120 4.08 4.23 -17.82
CA ARG A 120 5.13 4.45 -16.82
C ARG A 120 5.88 5.72 -17.14
N VAL A 121 5.81 6.67 -16.21
CA VAL A 121 6.51 7.95 -16.30
C VAL A 121 7.77 7.88 -15.44
N GLY A 122 8.93 8.05 -16.07
CA GLY A 122 10.21 8.18 -15.41
C GLY A 122 10.56 9.65 -15.19
N ILE A 123 10.85 10.01 -13.94
CA ILE A 123 11.21 11.38 -13.55
C ILE A 123 12.51 11.34 -12.78
N GLU A 124 13.44 12.25 -13.11
CA GLU A 124 14.62 12.53 -12.32
C GLU A 124 14.36 13.80 -11.48
N THR A 125 14.65 13.73 -10.17
CA THR A 125 14.47 14.85 -9.24
C THR A 125 15.79 15.29 -8.68
N HIS A 126 15.96 16.60 -8.52
CA HIS A 126 17.16 17.19 -7.95
C HIS A 126 16.83 18.04 -6.73
N LEU A 127 17.62 17.89 -5.69
CA LEU A 127 17.67 18.79 -4.53
C LEU A 127 19.15 19.00 -4.19
N ASP A 128 19.69 20.16 -4.48
CA ASP A 128 21.14 20.44 -4.50
C ASP A 128 21.90 19.41 -5.38
N LYS A 129 22.82 18.67 -4.74
CA LYS A 129 23.60 17.58 -5.39
C LYS A 129 22.93 16.21 -5.31
N MET A 130 21.75 16.12 -4.70
CA MET A 130 21.03 14.84 -4.58
C MET A 130 20.17 14.63 -5.81
N ILE A 131 20.39 13.50 -6.48
CA ILE A 131 19.58 13.04 -7.61
C ILE A 131 18.77 11.83 -7.18
N THR A 132 17.48 11.80 -7.50
CA THR A 132 16.58 10.69 -7.19
C THR A 132 15.68 10.40 -8.38
N HIS A 133 15.57 9.11 -8.73
CA HIS A 133 14.69 8.69 -9.82
C HIS A 133 13.36 8.21 -9.26
N LEU A 134 12.27 8.72 -9.80
CA LEU A 134 10.90 8.33 -9.49
C LEU A 134 10.31 7.53 -10.65
N LYS A 135 9.40 6.64 -10.31
CA LYS A 135 8.49 5.99 -11.25
C LYS A 135 7.06 6.28 -10.83
N ILE A 136 6.28 6.78 -11.77
CA ILE A 136 4.86 7.03 -11.60
C ILE A 136 4.15 6.17 -12.63
N ASP A 137 3.36 5.22 -12.15
CA ASP A 137 2.53 4.37 -13.00
C ASP A 137 1.14 5.01 -13.09
N VAL A 138 0.70 5.25 -14.31
CA VAL A 138 -0.57 5.89 -14.62
C VAL A 138 -1.43 4.92 -15.41
N SER A 139 -2.57 4.52 -14.86
CA SER A 139 -3.56 3.65 -15.51
C SER A 139 -4.83 4.40 -15.88
N THR A 140 -5.68 3.79 -16.69
CA THR A 140 -7.02 4.27 -17.00
C THR A 140 -8.00 3.11 -17.03
N GLY A 141 -9.29 3.40 -16.93
CA GLY A 141 -10.33 2.39 -17.00
C GLY A 141 -10.58 1.63 -15.70
N ASP A 142 -9.94 2.03 -14.60
CA ASP A 142 -10.17 1.41 -13.29
C ASP A 142 -11.61 1.64 -12.80
N ALA A 143 -12.23 0.60 -12.24
CA ALA A 143 -13.53 0.69 -11.60
C ALA A 143 -13.40 1.28 -10.19
N ILE A 144 -13.64 2.58 -10.06
CA ILE A 144 -13.58 3.27 -8.76
C ILE A 144 -14.99 3.41 -8.21
N THR A 145 -15.29 2.74 -7.11
CA THR A 145 -16.66 2.63 -6.58
C THR A 145 -16.77 3.23 -5.18
N PRO A 146 -17.77 4.10 -4.92
CA PRO A 146 -18.72 4.65 -5.88
C PRO A 146 -18.09 5.67 -6.84
N GLN A 147 -17.06 6.38 -6.41
CA GLN A 147 -16.27 7.36 -7.16
C GLN A 147 -14.99 7.74 -6.38
N ALA A 148 -14.03 8.38 -7.05
CA ALA A 148 -12.86 8.92 -6.38
C ALA A 148 -13.24 9.94 -5.29
N ILE A 149 -12.61 9.82 -4.13
CA ILE A 149 -12.85 10.72 -3.00
C ILE A 149 -11.86 11.90 -3.00
N THR A 150 -12.22 12.99 -2.33
CA THR A 150 -11.27 14.03 -1.96
C THR A 150 -10.56 13.58 -0.69
N TYR A 151 -9.25 13.43 -0.78
CA TYR A 151 -8.41 12.89 0.28
C TYR A 151 -7.41 13.95 0.78
N ASN A 152 -7.28 14.08 2.09
CA ASN A 152 -6.30 14.96 2.72
C ASN A 152 -5.00 14.18 2.93
N TYR A 153 -4.08 14.30 1.97
CA TYR A 153 -2.79 13.62 1.99
C TYR A 153 -1.80 14.36 2.90
N GLY A 154 -1.21 13.63 3.86
CA GLY A 154 -0.24 14.16 4.82
C GLY A 154 1.21 14.13 4.30
N PHE A 155 2.01 15.13 4.71
CA PHE A 155 3.44 15.16 4.38
C PHE A 155 4.27 14.49 5.49
N MET A 156 5.27 13.71 5.09
CA MET A 156 6.12 12.94 6.02
C MET A 156 6.89 13.81 7.02
N PHE A 157 7.33 15.00 6.61
CA PHE A 157 8.18 15.89 7.41
C PHE A 157 7.57 17.27 7.66
N GLU A 158 6.30 17.47 7.37
CA GLU A 158 5.63 18.75 7.55
C GLU A 158 4.23 18.51 8.13
N ASP A 159 3.84 19.32 9.12
CA ASP A 159 2.51 19.26 9.74
C ASP A 159 1.49 20.02 8.88
N ARG A 160 1.23 19.53 7.69
CA ARG A 160 0.22 20.03 6.74
C ARG A 160 -0.23 18.94 5.78
N THR A 161 -1.33 19.21 5.12
CA THR A 161 -1.94 18.33 4.12
C THR A 161 -2.17 19.05 2.80
N ILE A 162 -2.35 18.27 1.74
CA ILE A 162 -2.90 18.72 0.45
C ILE A 162 -4.15 17.92 0.13
N GLN A 163 -5.06 18.52 -0.62
CA GLN A 163 -6.24 17.83 -1.16
C GLN A 163 -5.94 17.28 -2.54
N ILE A 164 -6.14 15.99 -2.69
CA ILE A 164 -6.00 15.24 -3.95
C ILE A 164 -7.18 14.30 -4.13
N LYS A 165 -7.38 13.77 -5.34
CA LYS A 165 -8.28 12.64 -5.54
C LYS A 165 -7.56 11.34 -5.20
N ALA A 166 -8.29 10.42 -4.56
CA ALA A 166 -7.79 9.10 -4.19
C ALA A 166 -8.89 8.04 -4.29
N TYR A 167 -8.48 6.79 -4.27
CA TYR A 167 -9.42 5.67 -4.13
C TYR A 167 -10.13 5.71 -2.79
N PRO A 168 -11.44 5.37 -2.73
CA PRO A 168 -12.07 4.94 -1.49
C PRO A 168 -11.33 3.77 -0.87
N ILE A 169 -11.37 3.68 0.46
CA ILE A 169 -10.67 2.62 1.17
C ILE A 169 -11.08 1.22 0.72
N GLU A 170 -12.36 1.05 0.34
CA GLU A 170 -12.91 -0.24 -0.08
C GLU A 170 -12.45 -0.67 -1.48
N THR A 171 -12.18 0.29 -2.36
CA THR A 171 -11.68 -0.02 -3.71
C THR A 171 -10.31 -0.69 -3.66
N VAL A 172 -9.48 -0.33 -2.68
CA VAL A 172 -8.13 -0.89 -2.54
C VAL A 172 -8.14 -2.41 -2.26
N PRO A 173 -8.82 -2.93 -1.21
CA PRO A 173 -8.91 -4.36 -0.98
C PRO A 173 -9.75 -5.07 -2.07
N ALA A 174 -10.73 -4.42 -2.68
CA ALA A 174 -11.54 -5.01 -3.76
C ALA A 174 -10.66 -5.42 -4.96
N GLU A 175 -9.78 -4.53 -5.44
CA GLU A 175 -8.83 -4.84 -6.52
C GLU A 175 -7.88 -5.99 -6.14
N LYS A 176 -7.43 -6.03 -4.87
CA LYS A 176 -6.50 -7.05 -4.39
C LYS A 176 -7.17 -8.41 -4.22
N ILE A 177 -8.41 -8.45 -3.71
CA ILE A 177 -9.22 -9.67 -3.62
C ILE A 177 -9.46 -10.24 -5.02
N GLU A 178 -9.90 -9.39 -5.96
CA GLU A 178 -10.12 -9.82 -7.33
C GLU A 178 -8.85 -10.41 -7.96
N THR A 179 -7.73 -9.69 -7.87
CA THR A 179 -6.43 -10.15 -8.40
C THR A 179 -5.95 -11.44 -7.72
N MET A 180 -6.17 -11.59 -6.43
CA MET A 180 -5.83 -12.80 -5.68
C MET A 180 -6.66 -14.00 -6.16
N ILE A 181 -7.97 -13.82 -6.33
CA ILE A 181 -8.85 -14.90 -6.75
C ILE A 181 -8.59 -15.29 -8.22
N SER A 182 -8.47 -14.31 -9.11
CA SER A 182 -8.26 -14.57 -10.54
C SER A 182 -6.91 -15.24 -10.84
N ARG A 183 -5.86 -14.94 -10.06
CA ARG A 183 -4.51 -15.49 -10.24
C ARG A 183 -4.21 -16.72 -9.37
N ALA A 184 -4.99 -16.94 -8.32
CA ALA A 184 -4.83 -18.05 -7.38
C ALA A 184 -3.36 -18.23 -6.92
N ASP A 185 -2.80 -19.44 -7.01
CA ASP A 185 -1.44 -19.79 -6.57
C ASP A 185 -0.32 -19.25 -7.48
N THR A 186 -0.66 -18.69 -8.63
CA THR A 186 0.30 -17.96 -9.47
C THR A 186 0.57 -16.54 -8.95
N ASN A 187 -0.25 -16.04 -8.02
CA ASN A 187 -0.05 -14.74 -7.39
C ASN A 187 1.14 -14.76 -6.43
N THR A 188 2.23 -14.12 -6.82
CA THR A 188 3.44 -13.97 -5.99
C THR A 188 3.53 -12.62 -5.27
N ARG A 189 2.50 -11.80 -5.33
CA ARG A 189 2.48 -10.44 -4.81
C ARG A 189 2.20 -10.42 -3.29
N MET A 190 3.14 -10.87 -2.49
CA MET A 190 3.04 -10.90 -1.02
C MET A 190 2.67 -9.55 -0.41
N ARG A 191 3.00 -8.47 -1.09
CA ARG A 191 2.62 -7.11 -0.70
C ARG A 191 1.10 -6.91 -0.66
N ASP A 192 0.36 -7.50 -1.59
CA ASP A 192 -1.10 -7.35 -1.64
C ASP A 192 -1.78 -8.04 -0.45
N PHE A 193 -1.26 -9.18 -0.02
CA PHE A 193 -1.71 -9.86 1.19
C PHE A 193 -1.42 -9.04 2.44
N TYR A 194 -0.22 -8.45 2.54
CA TYR A 194 0.12 -7.55 3.63
C TYR A 194 -0.78 -6.32 3.66
N ASP A 195 -0.99 -5.68 2.51
CA ASP A 195 -1.81 -4.48 2.38
C ASP A 195 -3.26 -4.75 2.84
N MET A 196 -3.85 -5.88 2.46
CA MET A 196 -5.17 -6.31 2.94
C MET A 196 -5.20 -6.51 4.44
N HIS A 197 -4.17 -7.17 5.00
CA HIS A 197 -4.07 -7.38 6.45
C HIS A 197 -3.97 -6.07 7.22
N ILE A 198 -3.08 -5.18 6.82
CA ILE A 198 -2.85 -3.94 7.57
C ILE A 198 -4.03 -2.98 7.47
N LEU A 199 -4.68 -2.88 6.32
CA LEU A 199 -5.89 -2.08 6.14
C LEU A 199 -7.03 -2.60 7.03
N LEU A 200 -7.28 -3.89 7.01
CA LEU A 200 -8.31 -4.48 7.89
C LEU A 200 -7.99 -4.22 9.36
N LYS A 201 -6.74 -4.38 9.78
CA LYS A 201 -6.32 -4.21 11.17
C LYS A 201 -6.47 -2.77 11.66
N THR A 202 -6.21 -1.78 10.81
CA THR A 202 -6.15 -0.36 11.21
C THR A 202 -7.42 0.42 10.91
N HIS A 203 -8.25 -0.07 9.96
CA HIS A 203 -9.44 0.65 9.45
C HIS A 203 -10.68 -0.25 9.40
N TYR A 204 -10.76 -1.26 10.28
CA TYR A 204 -11.87 -2.22 10.30
C TYR A 204 -13.25 -1.55 10.32
N ASP A 205 -13.40 -0.56 11.21
CA ASP A 205 -14.67 0.16 11.42
C ASP A 205 -14.99 1.18 10.30
N GLU A 206 -14.02 1.50 9.46
CA GLU A 206 -14.18 2.42 8.35
C GLU A 206 -14.58 1.72 7.05
N ILE A 207 -14.29 0.42 6.92
CA ILE A 207 -14.60 -0.36 5.72
C ILE A 207 -16.09 -0.75 5.74
N ASP A 208 -16.87 -0.14 4.84
CA ASP A 208 -18.27 -0.48 4.65
C ASP A 208 -18.44 -1.74 3.78
N ASN A 209 -19.17 -2.73 4.30
CA ASN A 209 -19.33 -4.02 3.64
C ASN A 209 -20.05 -3.92 2.29
N ASP A 210 -21.07 -3.07 2.17
CA ASP A 210 -21.81 -2.92 0.93
C ASP A 210 -20.98 -2.18 -0.11
N SER A 211 -20.23 -1.17 0.30
CA SER A 211 -19.27 -0.46 -0.55
C SER A 211 -18.16 -1.38 -1.05
N LEU A 212 -17.60 -2.23 -0.16
CA LEU A 212 -16.59 -3.23 -0.53
C LEU A 212 -17.15 -4.25 -1.52
N ARG A 213 -18.38 -4.76 -1.30
CA ARG A 213 -19.05 -5.67 -2.22
C ARG A 213 -19.27 -5.03 -3.59
N ASN A 214 -19.74 -3.79 -3.61
CA ASN A 214 -19.99 -3.06 -4.83
C ASN A 214 -18.69 -2.78 -5.59
N ALA A 215 -17.62 -2.43 -4.90
CA ALA A 215 -16.28 -2.24 -5.47
C ALA A 215 -15.74 -3.55 -6.09
N LEU A 216 -15.84 -4.68 -5.37
CA LEU A 216 -15.41 -5.98 -5.89
C LEU A 216 -16.20 -6.39 -7.14
N ASN A 217 -17.53 -6.22 -7.13
CA ASN A 217 -18.38 -6.51 -8.27
C ASN A 217 -18.08 -5.60 -9.47
N ALA A 218 -17.81 -4.31 -9.24
CA ALA A 218 -17.44 -3.39 -10.30
C ALA A 218 -16.07 -3.74 -10.90
N THR A 219 -15.08 -4.02 -10.07
CA THR A 219 -13.74 -4.44 -10.50
C THR A 219 -13.78 -5.73 -11.30
N SER A 220 -14.47 -6.77 -10.81
CA SER A 220 -14.57 -8.05 -11.50
C SER A 220 -15.30 -7.98 -12.84
N ARG A 221 -16.34 -7.16 -12.93
CA ARG A 221 -17.04 -6.89 -14.21
C ARG A 221 -16.12 -6.20 -15.20
N GLN A 222 -15.42 -5.15 -14.75
CA GLN A 222 -14.48 -4.39 -15.58
C GLN A 222 -13.37 -5.29 -16.14
N ARG A 223 -12.89 -6.25 -15.33
CA ARG A 223 -11.82 -7.19 -15.68
C ARG A 223 -12.31 -8.47 -16.37
N GLY A 224 -13.62 -8.66 -16.48
CA GLY A 224 -14.19 -9.88 -17.06
C GLY A 224 -13.96 -11.15 -16.22
N THR A 225 -13.74 -11.00 -14.91
CA THR A 225 -13.38 -12.09 -13.99
C THR A 225 -14.50 -12.46 -13.01
N THR A 226 -15.71 -12.00 -13.24
CA THR A 226 -16.87 -12.21 -12.33
C THR A 226 -17.09 -13.68 -12.00
N ASP A 227 -16.95 -14.57 -12.99
CA ASP A 227 -17.14 -16.01 -12.81
C ASP A 227 -16.11 -16.64 -11.88
N SER A 228 -14.90 -16.07 -11.84
CA SER A 228 -13.81 -16.55 -10.97
C SER A 228 -14.11 -16.35 -9.48
N LEU A 229 -14.95 -15.37 -9.13
CA LEU A 229 -15.31 -15.07 -7.74
C LEU A 229 -16.03 -16.23 -7.06
N SER A 230 -16.76 -17.07 -7.81
CA SER A 230 -17.43 -18.26 -7.27
C SER A 230 -16.44 -19.31 -6.74
N GLY A 231 -15.17 -19.28 -7.20
CA GLY A 231 -14.08 -20.14 -6.74
C GLY A 231 -13.34 -19.65 -5.50
N ALA A 232 -13.76 -18.55 -4.88
CA ALA A 232 -13.02 -17.88 -3.79
C ALA A 232 -12.63 -18.81 -2.64
N GLU A 233 -13.54 -19.66 -2.17
CA GLU A 233 -13.26 -20.62 -1.07
C GLU A 233 -12.15 -21.61 -1.42
N LEU A 234 -12.19 -22.17 -2.65
CA LEU A 234 -11.18 -23.10 -3.13
C LEU A 234 -9.81 -22.42 -3.24
N VAL A 235 -9.78 -21.21 -3.81
CA VAL A 235 -8.56 -20.41 -3.95
C VAL A 235 -7.97 -20.11 -2.56
N LEU A 236 -8.77 -19.62 -1.62
CA LEU A 236 -8.30 -19.33 -0.26
C LEU A 236 -7.70 -20.57 0.41
N LYS A 237 -8.39 -21.73 0.36
CA LYS A 237 -7.85 -22.97 0.92
C LYS A 237 -6.53 -23.37 0.27
N THR A 238 -6.40 -23.20 -1.04
CA THR A 238 -5.15 -23.50 -1.78
C THR A 238 -4.01 -22.59 -1.30
N LEU A 239 -4.25 -21.29 -1.17
CA LEU A 239 -3.26 -20.32 -0.72
C LEU A 239 -2.85 -20.54 0.74
N GLU A 240 -3.82 -20.77 1.62
CA GLU A 240 -3.60 -21.02 3.06
C GLU A 240 -2.71 -22.24 3.30
N ASN A 241 -2.92 -23.31 2.55
CA ASN A 241 -2.20 -24.58 2.71
C ASN A 241 -0.97 -24.72 1.80
N SER A 242 -0.60 -23.68 1.04
CA SER A 242 0.53 -23.73 0.11
C SER A 242 1.87 -23.49 0.83
N PRO A 243 2.76 -24.49 0.88
CA PRO A 243 4.12 -24.31 1.40
C PRO A 243 4.91 -23.23 0.62
N ARG A 244 4.68 -23.13 -0.70
CA ARG A 244 5.29 -22.12 -1.56
C ARG A 244 4.89 -20.70 -1.13
N MET A 245 3.61 -20.46 -0.84
CA MET A 245 3.14 -19.14 -0.40
C MET A 245 3.72 -18.77 0.96
N ALA A 246 3.78 -19.72 1.90
CA ALA A 246 4.42 -19.52 3.20
C ALA A 246 5.92 -19.17 3.06
N GLU A 247 6.64 -19.83 2.14
CA GLU A 247 8.05 -19.51 1.86
C GLU A 247 8.20 -18.11 1.22
N LEU A 248 7.35 -17.75 0.26
CA LEU A 248 7.33 -16.41 -0.35
C LEU A 248 7.05 -15.33 0.70
N TRP A 249 6.14 -15.61 1.66
CA TRP A 249 5.86 -14.74 2.77
C TRP A 249 7.09 -14.53 3.67
N GLN A 250 7.81 -15.60 4.03
CA GLN A 250 9.05 -15.50 4.79
C GLN A 250 10.10 -14.64 4.06
N LYS A 251 10.27 -14.84 2.75
CA LYS A 251 11.17 -14.01 1.93
C LYS A 251 10.73 -12.54 1.92
N TYR A 252 9.44 -12.27 1.83
CA TYR A 252 8.91 -10.91 1.89
C TYR A 252 9.27 -10.20 3.20
N GLN A 253 9.18 -10.90 4.33
CA GLN A 253 9.51 -10.37 5.65
C GLN A 253 11.00 -10.00 5.82
N VAL A 254 11.90 -10.69 5.12
CA VAL A 254 13.33 -10.36 5.14
C VAL A 254 13.60 -8.95 4.61
N PHE A 255 12.87 -8.53 3.58
CA PHE A 255 13.05 -7.24 2.93
C PHE A 255 12.11 -6.15 3.44
N ASN A 256 11.12 -6.50 4.26
CA ASN A 256 10.07 -5.58 4.74
C ASN A 256 9.93 -5.69 6.25
N SER A 257 10.71 -4.89 6.98
CA SER A 257 10.80 -4.91 8.46
C SER A 257 9.43 -4.73 9.14
N TYR A 258 8.52 -3.97 8.54
CA TYR A 258 7.17 -3.76 9.04
C TYR A 258 6.29 -5.02 9.04
N ALA A 259 6.61 -6.03 8.23
CA ALA A 259 5.90 -7.32 8.20
C ALA A 259 6.53 -8.36 9.13
N LYS A 260 7.64 -8.04 9.81
CA LYS A 260 8.39 -8.98 10.63
C LYS A 260 7.56 -9.54 11.78
N GLY A 261 7.59 -10.86 11.93
CA GLY A 261 6.89 -11.57 13.00
C GLY A 261 5.40 -11.83 12.74
N LEU A 262 4.86 -11.37 11.61
CA LEU A 262 3.50 -11.65 11.21
C LEU A 262 3.43 -13.03 10.52
N THR A 263 2.60 -13.94 11.04
CA THR A 263 2.47 -15.29 10.46
C THR A 263 1.69 -15.26 9.15
N TRP A 264 1.94 -16.25 8.27
CA TRP A 264 1.15 -16.42 7.04
C TRP A 264 -0.33 -16.65 7.36
N ASP A 265 -0.62 -17.43 8.39
CA ASP A 265 -1.98 -17.70 8.84
C ASP A 265 -2.72 -16.44 9.29
N ALA A 266 -2.05 -15.53 10.01
CA ALA A 266 -2.65 -14.26 10.42
C ALA A 266 -3.01 -13.37 9.22
N VAL A 267 -2.17 -13.38 8.20
CA VAL A 267 -2.39 -12.61 6.96
C VAL A 267 -3.53 -13.21 6.15
N THR A 268 -3.52 -14.50 5.91
CA THR A 268 -4.58 -15.18 5.15
C THR A 268 -5.94 -15.13 5.85
N LEU A 269 -5.94 -15.13 7.20
CA LEU A 269 -7.15 -14.91 7.96
C LEU A 269 -7.77 -13.53 7.69
N SER A 270 -6.97 -12.47 7.66
CA SER A 270 -7.46 -11.12 7.33
C SER A 270 -8.00 -11.04 5.91
N VAL A 271 -7.34 -11.71 4.97
CA VAL A 271 -7.82 -11.81 3.58
C VAL A 271 -9.17 -12.51 3.51
N ARG A 272 -9.33 -13.62 4.24
CA ARG A 272 -10.59 -14.37 4.32
C ARG A 272 -11.71 -13.51 4.92
N GLU A 273 -11.41 -12.71 5.92
CA GLU A 273 -12.37 -11.80 6.53
C GLU A 273 -12.82 -10.72 5.56
N LEU A 274 -11.91 -10.09 4.83
CA LEU A 274 -12.26 -9.15 3.76
C LEU A 274 -13.10 -9.80 2.65
N CYS A 275 -12.82 -11.04 2.29
CA CYS A 275 -13.64 -11.81 1.36
C CYS A 275 -15.09 -12.00 1.89
N LEU A 276 -15.26 -12.30 3.18
CA LEU A 276 -16.59 -12.37 3.81
C LEU A 276 -17.31 -11.01 3.80
N MET A 277 -16.62 -9.95 4.21
CA MET A 277 -17.15 -8.58 4.20
C MET A 277 -17.59 -8.16 2.80
N SER A 278 -16.86 -8.59 1.75
CA SER A 278 -17.24 -8.34 0.36
C SER A 278 -18.39 -9.19 -0.16
N GLY A 279 -18.95 -10.08 0.67
CA GLY A 279 -20.09 -10.91 0.32
C GLY A 279 -19.77 -12.19 -0.44
N LEU A 280 -18.49 -12.57 -0.53
CA LEU A 280 -18.09 -13.86 -1.12
C LEU A 280 -18.48 -15.03 -0.22
N GLU A 281 -18.87 -16.13 -0.85
CA GLU A 281 -19.21 -17.37 -0.15
C GLU A 281 -17.94 -18.10 0.31
N VAL A 282 -17.44 -17.73 1.50
CA VAL A 282 -16.28 -18.36 2.12
C VAL A 282 -16.60 -18.85 3.53
N ASN A 283 -15.88 -19.87 4.02
CA ASN A 283 -16.22 -20.58 5.26
C ASN A 283 -15.88 -19.73 6.50
N LYS A 284 -16.92 -19.38 7.28
CA LYS A 284 -16.82 -18.62 8.54
C LYS A 284 -16.17 -19.41 9.70
N LEU A 285 -16.25 -20.75 9.68
CA LEU A 285 -15.70 -21.59 10.76
C LEU A 285 -14.18 -21.53 10.83
N SER A 286 -13.50 -21.35 9.71
CA SER A 286 -12.04 -21.20 9.66
C SER A 286 -11.58 -19.95 10.40
N ILE A 287 -12.31 -18.83 10.30
CA ILE A 287 -12.00 -17.58 11.00
C ILE A 287 -12.11 -17.76 12.52
N ARG A 288 -13.18 -18.37 13.00
CA ARG A 288 -13.42 -18.56 14.42
C ARG A 288 -12.35 -19.46 15.08
N LYS A 289 -11.91 -20.50 14.38
CA LYS A 289 -10.79 -21.36 14.83
C LYS A 289 -9.47 -20.58 14.88
N ALA A 290 -9.15 -19.82 13.84
CA ALA A 290 -7.89 -19.08 13.74
C ALA A 290 -7.84 -17.90 14.71
N LEU A 291 -8.95 -17.17 14.94
CA LEU A 291 -9.04 -16.13 15.98
C LEU A 291 -8.79 -16.72 17.37
N ASN A 292 -9.36 -17.88 17.69
CA ASN A 292 -9.11 -18.55 18.95
C ASN A 292 -7.64 -18.96 19.10
N MET A 293 -7.01 -19.50 18.05
CA MET A 293 -5.59 -19.87 18.07
C MET A 293 -4.67 -18.65 18.26
N LEU A 294 -4.95 -17.54 17.57
CA LEU A 294 -4.19 -16.29 17.70
C LEU A 294 -4.33 -15.66 19.09
N THR A 295 -5.52 -15.75 19.68
CA THR A 295 -5.77 -15.27 21.05
C THR A 295 -5.01 -16.12 22.07
N GLU A 296 -4.97 -17.44 21.90
CA GLU A 296 -4.21 -18.35 22.75
C GLU A 296 -2.69 -18.16 22.61
N GLU A 297 -2.18 -17.93 21.39
CA GLU A 297 -0.75 -17.64 21.19
C GLU A 297 -0.34 -16.28 21.80
N SER A 298 -1.19 -15.27 21.72
CA SER A 298 -0.94 -13.98 22.35
C SER A 298 -0.88 -14.10 23.86
N ARG A 299 -1.82 -14.82 24.48
CA ARG A 299 -1.80 -15.12 25.93
C ARG A 299 -0.56 -15.88 26.35
N ARG A 300 -0.15 -16.91 25.60
CA ARG A 300 1.09 -17.67 25.89
C ARG A 300 2.36 -16.84 25.78
N LYS A 301 2.39 -15.85 24.88
CA LYS A 301 3.52 -14.91 24.76
C LYS A 301 3.58 -13.94 25.94
N GLU A 302 2.46 -13.41 26.39
CA GLU A 302 2.35 -12.55 27.57
C GLU A 302 2.75 -13.28 28.86
N GLU A 303 2.29 -14.52 29.05
CA GLU A 303 2.67 -15.36 30.18
C GLU A 303 4.18 -15.69 30.21
N ARG A 304 4.81 -15.92 29.05
CA ARG A 304 6.27 -16.14 28.94
C ARG A 304 7.08 -14.87 29.22
N HIS A 305 6.57 -13.68 28.93
CA HIS A 305 7.21 -12.41 29.29
C HIS A 305 7.08 -12.14 30.79
N SER A 306 5.89 -12.34 31.36
CA SER A 306 5.63 -12.15 32.78
C SER A 306 6.48 -13.08 33.68
N ASN A 307 6.69 -14.32 33.25
CA ASN A 307 7.53 -15.29 33.98
C ASN A 307 9.06 -15.03 33.86
N LYS A 308 9.50 -14.17 32.94
CA LYS A 308 10.91 -13.77 32.84
C LYS A 308 11.27 -12.53 33.66
N GLU A 309 10.29 -11.79 34.16
CA GLU A 309 10.49 -10.58 34.94
C GLU A 309 10.42 -10.76 36.46
N THR A 310 10.30 -12.01 36.95
CA THR A 310 10.35 -12.28 38.39
C THR A 310 11.79 -12.55 38.81
N PRO A 311 12.50 -11.58 39.43
CA PRO A 311 13.84 -11.85 39.97
C PRO A 311 13.73 -12.74 41.19
N GLU A 312 14.50 -13.83 41.24
CA GLU A 312 14.76 -14.58 42.45
C GLU A 312 15.28 -13.64 43.56
N ARG A 313 14.44 -13.41 44.54
CA ARG A 313 14.92 -12.85 45.82
C ARG A 313 15.78 -13.92 46.48
N GLN A 314 17.09 -13.84 46.31
CA GLN A 314 18.02 -14.57 47.14
C GLN A 314 17.85 -14.12 48.60
N SER A 315 17.37 -15.02 49.40
CA SER A 315 17.36 -14.94 50.85
C SER A 315 18.82 -15.03 51.35
N GLY A 316 19.41 -13.86 51.67
CA GLY A 316 20.59 -13.87 52.53
C GLY A 316 20.23 -14.35 53.92
N LYS A 317 20.75 -15.48 54.35
CA LYS A 317 20.85 -15.86 55.73
C LYS A 317 22.15 -15.35 56.30
N GLU A 318 22.01 -14.62 57.37
CA GLU A 318 23.06 -14.28 58.32
C GLU A 318 23.77 -15.54 58.88
N HIS A 319 25.09 -15.46 58.95
CA HIS A 319 25.86 -15.87 60.15
C HIS A 319 27.20 -15.12 60.13
#